data_3dbf62e2dc666fbaeb0026bc1e03e834
#
_entry.id   3dbf62e2dc666fbaeb0026bc1e03e834
#
_cell.length_a   1.000
_cell.length_b   1.000
_cell.length_c   1.000
_cell.angle_alpha   90.00
_cell.angle_beta   90.00
_cell.angle_gamma   90.00
#
_symmetry.space_group_name_H-M   'P 1'
#
loop_
_entity.id
_entity.type
_entity.pdbx_description
1 polymer ?
#
loop_
_entity_poly.entity_id
_entity_poly.type
_entity_poly.pdbx_seq_one_letter_code
_entity_poly.pdbx_strand_id
1 'polypeptide(L)'
;MSNLLQNFQQTSKNQVEHIYNMNHSRRGKAIIFNHTKFEDSSLSEREGTKVDKTRLSGSLEQVLKFEVEIYEDLRISEMKKILKNLSLEDHRDADCLFVALFTHGTDNGRLYDAEGTDYSQDELWKPFLDEDSSLSGKPKIFVIQACRGEKVGLAFVSDYNPPQVDQGAMKRGIMRNDAIGTSSRAGFEVDSRIPNNADFLIYRSTPEGYVSWRHPDMGSWFIQAICDVRL
;
A
#
# COMPACT_ATOMS: atom_id res chain seq x y z
N MET A 1 -27.20 -9.03 -37.90
CA MET A 1 -26.99 -8.99 -36.44
C MET A 1 -26.44 -10.31 -35.83
N SER A 2 -26.54 -11.46 -36.51
CA SER A 2 -26.08 -12.75 -35.94
C SER A 2 -24.56 -12.96 -35.92
N ASN A 3 -23.80 -12.37 -36.84
CA ASN A 3 -22.34 -12.57 -36.92
C ASN A 3 -21.50 -11.78 -35.88
N LEU A 4 -22.05 -10.68 -35.32
CA LEU A 4 -21.36 -9.93 -34.30
C LEU A 4 -21.41 -10.63 -32.90
N LEU A 5 -22.51 -11.31 -32.61
CA LEU A 5 -22.67 -12.08 -31.36
C LEU A 5 -21.86 -13.37 -31.37
N GLN A 6 -21.68 -14.00 -32.52
CA GLN A 6 -20.83 -15.20 -32.66
C GLN A 6 -19.35 -14.88 -32.50
N ASN A 7 -18.89 -13.70 -32.96
CA ASN A 7 -17.50 -13.28 -32.77
C ASN A 7 -17.21 -12.90 -31.29
N PHE A 8 -18.19 -12.36 -30.55
CA PHE A 8 -18.02 -12.11 -29.12
C PHE A 8 -17.93 -13.38 -28.28
N GLN A 9 -18.61 -14.45 -28.68
CA GLN A 9 -18.54 -15.75 -27.99
C GLN A 9 -17.27 -16.55 -28.33
N GLN A 10 -16.63 -16.27 -29.46
CA GLN A 10 -15.41 -16.97 -29.88
C GLN A 10 -14.14 -16.35 -29.30
N THR A 11 -14.16 -15.05 -28.94
CA THR A 11 -13.05 -14.36 -28.27
C THR A 11 -12.95 -14.67 -26.77
N SER A 12 -14.02 -15.14 -26.13
CA SER A 12 -14.00 -15.50 -24.71
C SER A 12 -13.45 -16.91 -24.42
N LYS A 13 -13.18 -17.73 -25.42
CA LYS A 13 -12.68 -19.10 -25.21
C LYS A 13 -11.17 -19.27 -25.14
N ASN A 14 -10.38 -18.19 -25.33
CA ASN A 14 -8.91 -18.23 -25.28
C ASN A 14 -8.30 -17.28 -24.24
N GLN A 15 -9.07 -16.82 -23.23
CA GLN A 15 -8.45 -16.24 -22.05
C GLN A 15 -7.88 -17.39 -21.22
N VAL A 16 -6.57 -17.60 -21.33
CA VAL A 16 -5.83 -18.39 -20.35
C VAL A 16 -5.97 -17.64 -19.02
N GLU A 17 -6.80 -18.15 -18.13
CA GLU A 17 -6.85 -17.63 -16.75
C GLU A 17 -5.48 -17.90 -16.13
N HIS A 18 -4.71 -16.84 -15.92
CA HIS A 18 -3.47 -16.89 -15.17
C HIS A 18 -3.81 -17.02 -13.67
N ILE A 19 -3.86 -18.26 -13.19
CA ILE A 19 -4.07 -18.57 -11.79
C ILE A 19 -2.70 -18.79 -11.15
N TYR A 20 -2.39 -18.03 -10.07
CA TYR A 20 -1.18 -18.27 -9.30
C TYR A 20 -1.25 -19.60 -8.58
N ASN A 21 -0.12 -20.31 -8.56
CA ASN A 21 -0.01 -21.51 -7.73
C ASN A 21 0.10 -21.12 -6.26
N MET A 22 -0.94 -21.39 -5.48
CA MET A 22 -1.04 -21.09 -4.05
C MET A 22 -1.01 -22.37 -3.20
N ASN A 23 -0.32 -23.42 -3.65
CA ASN A 23 -0.25 -24.73 -2.99
C ASN A 23 1.17 -25.11 -2.57
N HIS A 24 2.04 -24.12 -2.32
CA HIS A 24 3.36 -24.36 -1.76
C HIS A 24 3.27 -24.73 -0.26
N SER A 25 4.38 -25.19 0.31
CA SER A 25 4.41 -25.62 1.71
C SER A 25 4.25 -24.48 2.72
N ARG A 26 4.60 -23.23 2.32
CA ARG A 26 4.45 -22.03 3.13
C ARG A 26 3.60 -20.98 2.37
N ARG A 27 2.85 -20.17 3.11
CA ARG A 27 2.18 -18.99 2.52
C ARG A 27 3.22 -17.95 2.09
N GLY A 28 4.25 -17.77 2.88
CA GLY A 28 5.34 -16.82 2.66
C GLY A 28 5.54 -15.90 3.84
N LYS A 29 6.44 -14.94 3.66
CA LYS A 29 6.74 -13.91 4.67
C LYS A 29 5.85 -12.68 4.50
N ALA A 30 5.51 -12.07 5.64
CA ALA A 30 4.85 -10.77 5.70
C ALA A 30 5.67 -9.82 6.57
N ILE A 31 6.09 -8.70 6.01
CA ILE A 31 6.83 -7.66 6.73
C ILE A 31 5.89 -6.49 6.99
N ILE A 32 5.83 -6.01 8.23
CA ILE A 32 5.10 -4.81 8.62
C ILE A 32 6.08 -3.78 9.17
N PHE A 33 6.27 -2.68 8.45
CA PHE A 33 6.95 -1.48 8.94
C PHE A 33 5.91 -0.54 9.53
N ASN A 34 6.01 -0.28 10.84
CA ASN A 34 5.09 0.59 11.56
C ASN A 34 5.81 1.80 12.14
N HIS A 35 5.51 2.99 11.65
CA HIS A 35 6.03 4.23 12.21
C HIS A 35 4.99 4.86 13.12
N THR A 36 5.34 4.98 14.39
CA THR A 36 4.53 5.61 15.45
C THR A 36 5.11 6.97 15.81
N LYS A 37 6.42 7.02 16.01
CA LYS A 37 7.15 8.21 16.45
C LYS A 37 8.14 8.68 15.41
N PHE A 38 8.37 9.99 15.38
CA PHE A 38 9.27 10.63 14.44
C PHE A 38 10.24 11.53 15.22
N GLU A 39 11.51 11.57 14.78
CA GLU A 39 12.52 12.47 15.37
C GLU A 39 12.23 13.93 14.96
N ASP A 40 11.66 14.14 13.77
CA ASP A 40 11.19 15.46 13.33
C ASP A 40 9.91 15.85 14.08
N SER A 41 10.01 16.86 14.94
CA SER A 41 8.90 17.39 15.74
C SER A 41 7.76 18.02 14.92
N SER A 42 7.95 18.24 13.62
CA SER A 42 6.89 18.69 12.72
C SER A 42 5.92 17.57 12.34
N LEU A 43 6.31 16.31 12.53
CA LEU A 43 5.50 15.13 12.31
C LEU A 43 4.88 14.67 13.64
N SER A 44 3.56 14.62 13.71
CA SER A 44 2.87 14.17 14.91
C SER A 44 3.02 12.67 15.13
N GLU A 45 2.93 12.23 16.39
CA GLU A 45 2.82 10.81 16.71
C GLU A 45 1.58 10.21 16.05
N ARG A 46 1.70 9.01 15.49
CA ARG A 46 0.60 8.33 14.80
C ARG A 46 -0.21 7.48 15.78
N GLU A 47 -1.04 8.13 16.60
CA GLU A 47 -1.97 7.43 17.48
C GLU A 47 -2.88 6.48 16.70
N GLY A 48 -3.23 5.32 17.29
CA GLY A 48 -4.07 4.30 16.65
C GLY A 48 -3.34 3.36 15.67
N THR A 49 -2.09 3.66 15.27
CA THR A 49 -1.32 2.77 14.39
C THR A 49 -1.03 1.41 15.04
N LYS A 50 -0.96 1.35 16.37
CA LYS A 50 -0.83 0.10 17.14
C LYS A 50 -2.02 -0.84 16.89
N VAL A 51 -3.22 -0.28 16.75
CA VAL A 51 -4.44 -1.06 16.44
C VAL A 51 -4.32 -1.66 15.04
N ASP A 52 -3.92 -0.84 14.05
CA ASP A 52 -3.71 -1.30 12.67
C ASP A 52 -2.69 -2.45 12.62
N LYS A 53 -1.54 -2.26 13.26
CA LYS A 53 -0.48 -3.26 13.35
C LYS A 53 -0.99 -4.58 13.94
N THR A 54 -1.64 -4.52 15.10
CA THR A 54 -2.13 -5.72 15.80
C THR A 54 -3.19 -6.45 14.99
N ARG A 55 -4.11 -5.70 14.36
CA ARG A 55 -5.20 -6.27 13.57
C ARG A 55 -4.66 -6.94 12.30
N LEU A 56 -3.78 -6.25 11.57
CA LEU A 56 -3.21 -6.80 10.34
C LEU A 56 -2.31 -8.00 10.63
N SER A 57 -1.40 -7.93 11.62
CA SER A 57 -0.54 -9.07 11.95
C SER A 57 -1.36 -10.29 12.36
N GLY A 58 -2.38 -10.12 13.20
CA GLY A 58 -3.28 -11.21 13.59
C GLY A 58 -4.01 -11.84 12.39
N SER A 59 -4.48 -11.04 11.44
CA SER A 59 -5.12 -11.56 10.22
C SER A 59 -4.12 -12.31 9.33
N LEU A 60 -2.91 -11.77 9.16
CA LEU A 60 -1.86 -12.41 8.36
C LEU A 60 -1.40 -13.74 8.96
N GLU A 61 -1.16 -13.80 10.28
CA GLU A 61 -0.68 -15.01 10.97
C GLU A 61 -1.78 -16.07 11.13
N GLN A 62 -2.92 -15.66 11.70
CA GLN A 62 -3.93 -16.62 12.16
C GLN A 62 -4.83 -17.09 11.01
N VAL A 63 -5.18 -16.20 10.08
CA VAL A 63 -6.10 -16.52 8.98
C VAL A 63 -5.33 -16.90 7.73
N LEU A 64 -4.40 -16.06 7.29
CA LEU A 64 -3.69 -16.23 6.01
C LEU A 64 -2.41 -17.06 6.12
N LYS A 65 -1.96 -17.39 7.33
CA LYS A 65 -0.80 -18.28 7.60
C LYS A 65 0.56 -17.77 7.10
N PHE A 66 0.74 -16.45 7.07
CA PHE A 66 2.05 -15.84 6.83
C PHE A 66 2.98 -15.96 8.04
N GLU A 67 4.28 -16.00 7.78
CA GLU A 67 5.33 -15.74 8.76
C GLU A 67 5.50 -14.23 8.88
N VAL A 68 5.03 -13.63 9.99
CA VAL A 68 4.98 -12.17 10.14
C VAL A 68 6.16 -11.65 10.94
N GLU A 69 6.85 -10.65 10.40
CA GLU A 69 7.88 -9.86 11.08
C GLU A 69 7.43 -8.40 11.15
N ILE A 70 7.61 -7.76 12.32
CA ILE A 70 7.18 -6.38 12.56
C ILE A 70 8.40 -5.55 12.95
N TYR A 71 8.54 -4.40 12.32
CA TYR A 71 9.60 -3.43 12.58
C TYR A 71 9.00 -2.08 12.91
N GLU A 72 9.48 -1.47 14.01
CA GLU A 72 8.97 -0.20 14.54
C GLU A 72 9.98 0.91 14.30
N ASP A 73 9.48 2.06 13.86
CA ASP A 73 10.18 3.34 13.82
C ASP A 73 11.59 3.25 13.18
N LEU A 74 11.70 2.59 12.02
CA LEU A 74 12.96 2.44 11.30
C LEU A 74 13.24 3.61 10.35
N ARG A 75 14.54 3.86 10.15
CA ARG A 75 15.04 4.71 9.07
C ARG A 75 14.93 4.01 7.72
N ILE A 76 14.78 4.78 6.67
CA ILE A 76 14.73 4.21 5.29
C ILE A 76 15.96 3.35 4.96
N SER A 77 17.14 3.73 5.46
CA SER A 77 18.37 2.95 5.25
C SER A 77 18.32 1.54 5.86
N GLU A 78 17.65 1.38 7.00
CA GLU A 78 17.45 0.10 7.68
C GLU A 78 16.37 -0.73 6.98
N MET A 79 15.24 -0.10 6.62
CA MET A 79 14.18 -0.74 5.84
C MET A 79 14.72 -1.30 4.52
N LYS A 80 15.56 -0.53 3.81
CA LYS A 80 16.19 -0.97 2.55
C LYS A 80 17.07 -2.19 2.75
N LYS A 81 17.80 -2.30 3.85
CA LYS A 81 18.62 -3.49 4.19
C LYS A 81 17.74 -4.71 4.40
N ILE A 82 16.65 -4.55 5.17
CA ILE A 82 15.68 -5.63 5.42
C ILE A 82 15.06 -6.11 4.11
N LEU A 83 14.54 -5.18 3.30
CA LEU A 83 13.90 -5.50 2.02
C LEU A 83 14.89 -6.16 1.04
N LYS A 84 16.15 -5.69 1.02
CA LYS A 84 17.20 -6.31 0.20
C LYS A 84 17.53 -7.72 0.66
N ASN A 85 17.66 -7.95 1.97
CA ASN A 85 17.90 -9.29 2.50
C ASN A 85 16.72 -10.22 2.16
N LEU A 86 15.49 -9.76 2.37
CA LEU A 86 14.26 -10.49 2.04
C LEU A 86 14.19 -10.86 0.55
N SER A 87 14.63 -9.97 -0.35
CA SER A 87 14.64 -10.27 -1.79
C SER A 87 15.66 -11.33 -2.21
N LEU A 88 16.68 -11.57 -1.37
CA LEU A 88 17.72 -12.57 -1.60
C LEU A 88 17.44 -13.91 -0.94
N GLU A 89 16.41 -14.01 -0.11
CA GLU A 89 16.00 -15.28 0.50
C GLU A 89 15.44 -16.25 -0.54
N ASP A 90 15.42 -17.53 -0.18
CA ASP A 90 14.79 -18.56 -1.00
C ASP A 90 13.28 -18.64 -0.73
N HIS A 91 12.48 -18.23 -1.71
CA HIS A 91 11.02 -18.23 -1.66
C HIS A 91 10.38 -19.33 -2.53
N ARG A 92 11.18 -20.30 -3.04
CA ARG A 92 10.65 -21.34 -3.95
C ARG A 92 9.51 -22.15 -3.36
N ASP A 93 9.50 -22.34 -2.05
CA ASP A 93 8.48 -23.05 -1.29
C ASP A 93 7.37 -22.15 -0.71
N ALA A 94 7.35 -20.87 -1.07
CA ALA A 94 6.36 -19.88 -0.64
C ALA A 94 5.36 -19.55 -1.76
N ASP A 95 4.11 -19.25 -1.39
CA ASP A 95 3.07 -18.84 -2.33
C ASP A 95 3.24 -17.39 -2.81
N CYS A 96 3.54 -16.48 -1.89
CA CYS A 96 3.57 -15.04 -2.16
C CYS A 96 4.42 -14.28 -1.12
N LEU A 97 4.60 -12.99 -1.36
CA LEU A 97 5.23 -12.04 -0.45
C LEU A 97 4.22 -10.95 -0.06
N PHE A 98 4.26 -10.50 1.21
CA PHE A 98 3.45 -9.39 1.70
C PHE A 98 4.33 -8.35 2.41
N VAL A 99 4.18 -7.08 2.07
CA VAL A 99 4.87 -5.96 2.73
C VAL A 99 3.86 -4.87 3.06
N ALA A 100 3.74 -4.51 4.34
CA ALA A 100 2.93 -3.38 4.77
C ALA A 100 3.80 -2.25 5.31
N LEU A 101 3.39 -1.01 5.06
CA LEU A 101 4.01 0.19 5.61
C LEU A 101 2.93 1.13 6.15
N PHE A 102 3.07 1.52 7.42
CA PHE A 102 2.24 2.51 8.08
C PHE A 102 3.11 3.70 8.47
N THR A 103 2.89 4.85 7.84
CA THR A 103 3.68 6.05 8.09
C THR A 103 2.91 7.32 7.71
N HIS A 104 3.54 8.48 7.87
CA HIS A 104 3.09 9.73 7.26
C HIS A 104 3.49 9.81 5.78
N GLY A 105 2.69 10.53 5.00
CA GLY A 105 2.99 10.78 3.60
C GLY A 105 2.90 12.26 3.25
N THR A 106 3.54 12.65 2.17
CA THR A 106 3.53 14.00 1.62
C THR A 106 2.39 14.19 0.61
N ASP A 107 2.15 15.43 0.23
CA ASP A 107 1.26 15.82 -0.87
C ASP A 107 1.71 15.29 -2.25
N ASN A 108 3.01 15.03 -2.41
CA ASN A 108 3.60 14.44 -3.62
C ASN A 108 3.62 12.90 -3.58
N GLY A 109 2.97 12.28 -2.60
CA GLY A 109 2.92 10.82 -2.46
C GLY A 109 4.23 10.18 -2.00
N ARG A 110 5.20 10.96 -1.51
CA ARG A 110 6.40 10.45 -0.84
C ARG A 110 6.05 10.05 0.59
N LEU A 111 6.85 9.23 1.20
CA LEU A 111 6.65 8.65 2.53
C LEU A 111 7.73 9.13 3.49
N TYR A 112 7.42 9.25 4.78
CA TYR A 112 8.39 9.61 5.81
C TYR A 112 8.91 8.39 6.55
N ASP A 113 10.21 8.38 6.84
CA ASP A 113 10.82 7.44 7.77
C ASP A 113 10.82 7.99 9.23
N ALA A 114 11.39 7.25 10.18
CA ALA A 114 11.41 7.66 11.58
C ALA A 114 12.22 8.95 11.88
N GLU A 115 13.20 9.28 11.05
CA GLU A 115 13.93 10.55 11.19
C GLU A 115 13.14 11.75 10.65
N GLY A 116 12.05 11.51 9.90
CA GLY A 116 11.32 12.53 9.16
C GLY A 116 11.92 12.78 7.76
N THR A 117 12.79 11.88 7.28
CA THR A 117 13.29 11.93 5.92
C THR A 117 12.26 11.40 4.95
N ASP A 118 11.90 12.19 3.95
CA ASP A 118 10.96 11.77 2.92
C ASP A 118 11.65 10.97 1.80
N TYR A 119 11.00 9.90 1.33
CA TYR A 119 11.53 9.02 0.29
C TYR A 119 10.45 8.56 -0.69
N SER A 120 10.88 8.10 -1.87
CA SER A 120 9.96 7.51 -2.85
C SER A 120 9.43 6.18 -2.36
N GLN A 121 8.12 5.97 -2.47
CA GLN A 121 7.51 4.67 -2.19
C GLN A 121 8.08 3.52 -3.03
N ASP A 122 8.71 3.81 -4.19
CA ASP A 122 9.34 2.80 -5.04
C ASP A 122 10.47 2.06 -4.33
N GLU A 123 11.08 2.66 -3.31
CA GLU A 123 12.12 2.01 -2.52
C GLU A 123 11.63 0.72 -1.83
N LEU A 124 10.30 0.56 -1.67
CA LEU A 124 9.72 -0.63 -1.06
C LEU A 124 9.78 -1.86 -1.98
N TRP A 125 9.58 -1.67 -3.28
CA TRP A 125 9.50 -2.80 -4.23
C TRP A 125 10.69 -2.93 -5.18
N LYS A 126 11.55 -1.90 -5.31
CA LYS A 126 12.78 -1.98 -6.12
C LYS A 126 13.61 -3.26 -5.88
N PRO A 127 13.80 -3.75 -4.63
CA PRO A 127 14.59 -4.96 -4.40
C PRO A 127 14.00 -6.23 -5.02
N PHE A 128 12.72 -6.22 -5.37
CA PHE A 128 11.98 -7.38 -5.88
C PHE A 128 11.73 -7.36 -7.39
N LEU A 129 12.38 -6.43 -8.11
CA LEU A 129 12.25 -6.30 -9.57
C LEU A 129 13.13 -7.26 -10.36
N ASP A 130 13.94 -8.08 -9.69
CA ASP A 130 14.82 -9.07 -10.30
C ASP A 130 13.99 -10.24 -10.83
N GLU A 131 14.04 -10.47 -12.14
CA GLU A 131 13.31 -11.54 -12.83
C GLU A 131 13.83 -12.94 -12.48
N ASP A 132 15.11 -13.05 -12.14
CA ASP A 132 15.75 -14.31 -11.77
C ASP A 132 15.55 -14.67 -10.28
N SER A 133 14.76 -13.89 -9.55
CA SER A 133 14.49 -14.15 -8.14
C SER A 133 13.57 -15.35 -7.93
N SER A 134 13.67 -16.00 -6.77
CA SER A 134 12.77 -17.07 -6.35
C SER A 134 11.30 -16.63 -6.15
N LEU A 135 11.03 -15.30 -6.25
CA LEU A 135 9.70 -14.67 -6.25
C LEU A 135 9.16 -14.42 -7.66
N SER A 136 9.89 -14.81 -8.72
CA SER A 136 9.38 -14.69 -10.09
C SER A 136 8.10 -15.50 -10.26
N GLY A 137 7.06 -14.90 -10.88
CA GLY A 137 5.75 -15.53 -11.07
C GLY A 137 4.93 -15.70 -9.80
N LYS A 138 5.32 -15.07 -8.68
CA LYS A 138 4.58 -15.12 -7.41
C LYS A 138 4.03 -13.75 -7.04
N PRO A 139 2.80 -13.66 -6.47
CA PRO A 139 2.25 -12.38 -6.03
C PRO A 139 3.14 -11.68 -5.01
N LYS A 140 3.42 -10.40 -5.25
CA LYS A 140 4.12 -9.50 -4.34
C LYS A 140 3.15 -8.39 -3.95
N ILE A 141 2.64 -8.43 -2.72
CA ILE A 141 1.56 -7.60 -2.22
C ILE A 141 2.13 -6.50 -1.34
N PHE A 142 1.87 -5.25 -1.70
CA PHE A 142 2.30 -4.06 -0.95
C PHE A 142 1.07 -3.29 -0.44
N VAL A 143 1.03 -3.00 0.85
CA VAL A 143 -0.05 -2.27 1.52
C VAL A 143 0.53 -1.02 2.16
N ILE A 144 0.09 0.17 1.72
CA ILE A 144 0.60 1.45 2.20
C ILE A 144 -0.53 2.25 2.86
N GLN A 145 -0.43 2.41 4.17
CA GLN A 145 -1.30 3.28 4.98
C GLN A 145 -0.55 4.59 5.24
N ALA A 146 -0.81 5.60 4.40
CA ALA A 146 -0.23 6.94 4.51
C ALA A 146 -1.12 7.95 3.77
N CYS A 147 -1.06 9.23 4.18
CA CYS A 147 -1.64 10.31 3.40
C CYS A 147 -0.90 10.49 2.07
N ARG A 148 -1.59 11.05 1.07
CA ARG A 148 -1.03 11.38 -0.25
C ARG A 148 -1.37 12.79 -0.67
N GLY A 149 -1.68 13.67 0.29
CA GLY A 149 -2.07 15.05 0.09
C GLY A 149 -2.90 15.57 1.24
N GLU A 150 -3.42 16.78 1.06
CA GLU A 150 -4.16 17.53 2.08
C GLU A 150 -5.68 17.57 1.83
N LYS A 151 -6.14 17.11 0.67
CA LYS A 151 -7.56 17.14 0.33
C LYS A 151 -8.35 16.20 1.24
N VAL A 152 -9.31 16.76 1.94
CA VAL A 152 -10.28 15.98 2.71
C VAL A 152 -11.38 15.57 1.73
N GLY A 153 -11.51 14.26 1.46
CA GLY A 153 -12.64 13.74 0.70
C GLY A 153 -13.94 14.10 1.42
N LEU A 154 -15.01 14.39 0.68
CA LEU A 154 -16.35 14.58 1.25
C LEU A 154 -16.71 13.27 1.98
N ALA A 155 -16.55 13.26 3.29
CA ALA A 155 -17.14 12.22 4.11
C ALA A 155 -18.68 12.39 3.96
N PHE A 156 -19.36 11.35 3.54
CA PHE A 156 -20.81 11.32 3.75
C PHE A 156 -21.03 11.38 5.25
N VAL A 157 -21.63 12.48 5.70
CA VAL A 157 -22.02 12.67 7.10
C VAL A 157 -23.16 11.69 7.38
N SER A 158 -22.83 10.48 7.79
CA SER A 158 -23.69 9.71 8.66
C SER A 158 -23.35 10.13 10.09
N ASP A 159 -24.25 10.00 11.05
CA ASP A 159 -24.15 10.40 12.45
C ASP A 159 -22.93 9.81 13.22
N TYR A 160 -21.81 9.73 12.58
CA TYR A 160 -20.56 9.13 13.06
C TYR A 160 -19.55 10.25 13.39
N ASN A 161 -18.98 10.20 14.59
CA ASN A 161 -17.88 11.09 14.96
C ASN A 161 -16.75 10.88 13.94
N PRO A 162 -16.33 11.94 13.22
CA PRO A 162 -15.29 11.79 12.21
C PRO A 162 -13.99 11.32 12.87
N PRO A 163 -13.32 10.29 12.32
CA PRO A 163 -12.00 9.88 12.78
C PRO A 163 -11.00 11.01 12.55
N GLN A 164 -9.92 11.00 13.35
CA GLN A 164 -8.84 11.97 13.13
C GLN A 164 -8.18 11.72 11.79
N VAL A 165 -7.87 12.80 11.07
CA VAL A 165 -7.05 12.75 9.86
C VAL A 165 -5.64 12.39 10.27
N ASP A 166 -4.99 11.52 9.52
CA ASP A 166 -3.56 11.19 9.67
C ASP A 166 -2.73 12.40 9.21
N GLN A 167 -2.72 13.45 10.06
CA GLN A 167 -2.12 14.74 9.74
C GLN A 167 -0.60 14.65 9.96
N GLY A 168 0.11 14.07 8.98
CA GLY A 168 1.53 14.34 8.81
C GLY A 168 1.69 15.74 8.22
N ALA A 169 2.29 16.64 9.00
CA ALA A 169 2.75 17.95 8.54
C ALA A 169 1.72 18.85 7.84
N MET A 170 0.63 19.21 8.51
CA MET A 170 -0.04 20.45 8.18
C MET A 170 0.86 21.63 8.59
N LYS A 171 1.75 22.06 7.71
CA LYS A 171 2.25 23.41 7.76
C LYS A 171 1.03 24.32 7.58
N ARG A 172 0.77 25.18 8.61
CA ARG A 172 -0.17 26.29 8.50
C ARG A 172 0.27 27.18 7.34
N GLY A 173 -0.14 26.83 6.14
CA GLY A 173 -0.03 27.63 4.93
C GLY A 173 -1.36 28.32 4.71
N ILE A 174 -1.34 29.63 4.77
CA ILE A 174 -2.39 30.57 4.43
C ILE A 174 -3.10 30.11 3.16
N MET A 175 -4.44 29.96 3.24
CA MET A 175 -5.30 29.83 2.08
C MET A 175 -4.95 30.92 1.07
N ARG A 176 -4.42 30.55 -0.07
CA ARG A 176 -4.51 31.33 -1.30
C ARG A 176 -5.49 30.61 -2.22
N ASN A 177 -6.66 31.20 -2.32
CA ASN A 177 -7.58 30.94 -3.43
C ASN A 177 -6.92 31.47 -4.70
N ASP A 178 -6.39 30.57 -5.52
CA ASP A 178 -6.15 30.82 -6.93
C ASP A 178 -6.68 29.62 -7.72
N ALA A 179 -7.99 29.61 -7.85
CA ALA A 179 -8.67 28.76 -8.81
C ALA A 179 -8.83 29.52 -10.09
N ILE A 180 -7.98 29.30 -11.07
CA ILE A 180 -8.30 29.31 -12.51
C ILE A 180 -7.20 28.52 -13.20
N GLY A 181 -7.46 27.29 -13.52
CA GLY A 181 -6.61 26.42 -14.31
C GLY A 181 -7.47 25.59 -15.24
N THR A 182 -7.50 26.01 -16.46
CA THR A 182 -8.10 25.41 -17.64
C THR A 182 -8.02 23.89 -17.63
N SER A 183 -9.18 23.27 -17.83
CA SER A 183 -9.36 21.87 -18.20
C SER A 183 -8.53 21.54 -19.46
N SER A 184 -7.34 21.03 -19.28
CA SER A 184 -6.70 20.22 -20.29
C SER A 184 -7.07 18.77 -19.99
N ARG A 185 -7.82 18.17 -20.92
CA ARG A 185 -7.95 16.70 -21.03
C ARG A 185 -6.53 16.15 -21.12
N ALA A 186 -5.94 15.84 -19.99
CA ALA A 186 -4.83 14.90 -19.95
C ALA A 186 -5.45 13.56 -20.35
N GLY A 187 -5.17 13.14 -21.58
CA GLY A 187 -5.38 11.78 -21.99
C GLY A 187 -4.75 10.89 -20.92
N PHE A 188 -5.46 9.87 -20.51
CA PHE A 188 -4.87 8.74 -19.83
C PHE A 188 -3.85 8.15 -20.82
N GLU A 189 -2.63 8.65 -20.81
CA GLU A 189 -1.50 7.84 -21.19
C GLU A 189 -1.43 6.76 -20.11
N VAL A 190 -2.03 5.64 -20.41
CA VAL A 190 -1.68 4.38 -19.78
C VAL A 190 -0.19 4.27 -20.03
N ASP A 191 0.62 4.57 -18.99
CA ASP A 191 2.04 4.28 -19.04
C ASP A 191 2.13 2.77 -19.22
N SER A 192 2.29 2.34 -20.47
CA SER A 192 2.37 0.95 -20.90
C SER A 192 3.69 0.31 -20.50
N ARG A 193 4.45 0.96 -19.62
CA ARG A 193 5.53 0.37 -18.85
C ARG A 193 4.95 -0.30 -17.62
N ILE A 194 4.15 -1.34 -17.84
CA ILE A 194 4.03 -2.39 -16.82
C ILE A 194 5.47 -2.83 -16.60
N PRO A 195 6.04 -2.67 -15.38
CA PRO A 195 7.33 -3.29 -15.07
C PRO A 195 7.24 -4.75 -15.52
N ASN A 196 8.31 -5.31 -16.06
CA ASN A 196 8.36 -6.69 -16.58
C ASN A 196 7.88 -7.76 -15.58
N ASN A 197 7.51 -7.36 -14.37
CA ASN A 197 6.93 -8.17 -13.31
C ASN A 197 5.44 -7.82 -13.13
N ALA A 198 4.58 -8.52 -13.84
CA ALA A 198 3.12 -8.38 -13.76
C ALA A 198 2.52 -8.76 -12.37
N ASP A 199 3.35 -9.28 -11.44
CA ASP A 199 2.91 -9.91 -10.19
C ASP A 199 2.88 -8.96 -8.98
N PHE A 200 2.98 -7.65 -9.21
CA PHE A 200 2.93 -6.64 -8.14
C PHE A 200 1.50 -6.15 -7.92
N LEU A 201 1.05 -6.19 -6.67
CA LEU A 201 -0.21 -5.63 -6.24
C LEU A 201 0.06 -4.57 -5.17
N ILE A 202 -0.24 -3.30 -5.48
CA ILE A 202 0.04 -2.18 -4.59
C ILE A 202 -1.27 -1.54 -4.15
N TYR A 203 -1.64 -1.77 -2.89
CA TYR A 203 -2.80 -1.15 -2.24
C TYR A 203 -2.38 0.13 -1.51
N ARG A 204 -3.10 1.20 -1.74
CA ARG A 204 -2.92 2.48 -1.05
C ARG A 204 -4.21 2.87 -0.35
N SER A 205 -4.07 3.43 0.85
CA SER A 205 -5.20 3.82 1.69
C SER A 205 -6.02 4.99 1.13
N THR A 206 -5.45 5.75 0.20
CA THR A 206 -6.11 6.92 -0.38
C THR A 206 -5.58 7.23 -1.77
N PRO A 207 -6.41 7.85 -2.65
CA PRO A 207 -5.96 8.39 -3.93
C PRO A 207 -4.95 9.53 -3.74
N GLU A 208 -4.25 9.88 -4.82
CA GLU A 208 -3.33 11.00 -4.84
C GLU A 208 -4.04 12.33 -4.57
N GLY A 209 -3.38 13.17 -3.77
CA GLY A 209 -3.91 14.48 -3.33
C GLY A 209 -4.81 14.41 -2.09
N TYR A 210 -5.11 13.23 -1.54
CA TYR A 210 -6.05 13.07 -0.44
C TYR A 210 -5.40 12.58 0.86
N VAL A 211 -6.05 12.94 1.99
CA VAL A 211 -5.71 12.42 3.32
C VAL A 211 -6.19 10.98 3.49
N SER A 212 -5.53 10.25 4.37
CA SER A 212 -5.97 8.93 4.81
C SER A 212 -6.54 9.00 6.24
N TRP A 213 -7.65 8.32 6.48
CA TRP A 213 -8.39 8.39 7.73
C TRP A 213 -7.96 7.30 8.72
N ARG A 214 -7.70 7.71 9.96
CA ARG A 214 -7.39 6.81 11.09
C ARG A 214 -8.07 7.31 12.37
N HIS A 215 -8.67 6.37 13.13
CA HIS A 215 -9.22 6.62 14.45
C HIS A 215 -8.21 6.16 15.51
N PRO A 216 -7.96 6.95 16.58
CA PRO A 216 -6.98 6.59 17.62
C PRO A 216 -7.23 5.22 18.26
N ASP A 217 -8.51 4.90 18.55
CA ASP A 217 -8.88 3.66 19.24
C ASP A 217 -9.26 2.49 18.30
N MET A 218 -9.63 2.79 17.05
CA MET A 218 -10.13 1.78 16.10
C MET A 218 -9.17 1.49 14.96
N GLY A 219 -8.14 2.30 14.78
CA GLY A 219 -7.21 2.22 13.66
C GLY A 219 -7.75 2.86 12.37
N SER A 220 -7.07 2.63 11.27
CA SER A 220 -7.43 3.19 9.97
C SER A 220 -8.55 2.42 9.29
N TRP A 221 -9.43 3.13 8.59
CA TRP A 221 -10.51 2.48 7.83
C TRP A 221 -9.99 1.51 6.77
N PHE A 222 -8.87 1.85 6.16
CA PHE A 222 -8.25 1.03 5.14
C PHE A 222 -7.80 -0.33 5.68
N ILE A 223 -7.09 -0.35 6.82
CA ILE A 223 -6.63 -1.61 7.43
C ILE A 223 -7.81 -2.40 8.00
N GLN A 224 -8.81 -1.72 8.58
CA GLN A 224 -10.04 -2.38 8.98
C GLN A 224 -10.69 -3.09 7.78
N ALA A 225 -10.86 -2.40 6.65
CA ALA A 225 -11.46 -2.98 5.45
C ALA A 225 -10.67 -4.19 4.94
N ILE A 226 -9.33 -4.12 4.90
CA ILE A 226 -8.48 -5.24 4.49
C ILE A 226 -8.67 -6.45 5.41
N CYS A 227 -8.75 -6.23 6.74
CA CYS A 227 -8.89 -7.32 7.70
C CYS A 227 -10.31 -7.88 7.78
N ASP A 228 -11.32 -7.10 7.41
CA ASP A 228 -12.74 -7.51 7.50
C ASP A 228 -13.23 -8.23 6.23
N VAL A 229 -12.47 -8.15 5.13
CA VAL A 229 -12.75 -8.97 3.94
C VAL A 229 -12.57 -10.42 4.32
N ARG A 230 -13.68 -11.14 4.46
CA ARG A 230 -13.67 -12.61 4.59
C ARG A 230 -13.34 -13.18 3.21
N LEU A 231 -12.06 -13.49 3.03
CA LEU A 231 -11.57 -14.25 1.87
C LEU A 231 -12.06 -15.69 1.96
#